data_894486082330992bf347df9bd6a85347
#
_entry.id   894486082330992bf347df9bd6a85347
#
_cell.length_a   1.000
_cell.length_b   1.000
_cell.length_c   1.000
_cell.angle_alpha   90.00
_cell.angle_beta   90.00
_cell.angle_gamma   90.00
#
_symmetry.space_group_name_H-M   'P 1'
#
loop_
_entity.id
_entity.type
_entity.pdbx_description
1 polymer ?
#
loop_
_entity_poly.entity_id
_entity_poly.type
_entity_poly.pdbx_seq_one_letter_code
_entity_poly.pdbx_strand_id
1 'polypeptide(L)'
;MKKKEARQIVGRHFAAFGIDGTQKRYPAELSGGMRQRAALLRTYMFGGSVALLDEPFSALDTLTKSEMHRWYLDVMDEIKLSTIFITHDVDEAILLSDRICLLRGRPGTITDEIVIREPKPRRRDFNLTEEFLQYKKQIISKLQ
;
A
#
# COMPACT_ATOMS: atom_id res chain seq x y z
N MET A 1 -13.39 25.95 -4.67
CA MET A 1 -12.38 25.69 -5.75
C MET A 1 -13.12 25.49 -7.07
N LYS A 2 -12.69 26.18 -8.14
CA LYS A 2 -13.32 26.06 -9.46
C LYS A 2 -12.94 24.70 -10.10
N LYS A 3 -13.87 24.07 -10.84
CA LYS A 3 -13.67 22.75 -11.48
C LYS A 3 -12.39 22.66 -12.34
N LYS A 4 -11.96 23.77 -12.94
CA LYS A 4 -10.74 23.87 -13.73
C LYS A 4 -9.47 23.78 -12.87
N GLU A 5 -9.44 24.45 -11.74
CA GLU A 5 -8.33 24.40 -10.78
C GLU A 5 -8.18 23.01 -10.17
N ALA A 6 -9.29 22.40 -9.77
CA ALA A 6 -9.30 21.02 -9.26
C ALA A 6 -8.70 20.05 -10.28
N ARG A 7 -9.07 20.15 -11.56
CA ARG A 7 -8.52 19.30 -12.62
C ARG A 7 -7.04 19.51 -12.85
N GLN A 8 -6.52 20.72 -12.71
CA GLN A 8 -5.08 21.02 -12.84
C GLN A 8 -4.30 20.43 -11.68
N ILE A 9 -4.80 20.56 -10.44
CA ILE A 9 -4.14 20.01 -9.24
C ILE A 9 -4.10 18.49 -9.33
N VAL A 10 -5.23 17.85 -9.57
CA VAL A 10 -5.31 16.40 -9.70
C VAL A 10 -4.47 15.89 -10.87
N GLY A 11 -4.48 16.59 -12.01
CA GLY A 11 -3.73 16.21 -13.21
C GLY A 11 -2.22 16.07 -12.99
N ARG A 12 -1.64 16.87 -12.11
CA ARG A 12 -0.20 16.78 -11.76
C ARG A 12 0.16 15.47 -11.06
N HIS A 13 -0.78 14.87 -10.34
CA HIS A 13 -0.55 13.63 -9.61
C HIS A 13 -0.78 12.37 -10.45
N PHE A 14 -1.42 12.48 -11.63
CA PHE A 14 -1.66 11.31 -12.48
C PHE A 14 -0.37 10.64 -12.94
N ALA A 15 0.65 11.42 -13.30
CA ALA A 15 1.95 10.89 -13.70
C ALA A 15 2.66 10.21 -12.51
N ALA A 16 2.73 10.86 -11.34
CA ALA A 16 3.34 10.31 -10.13
C ALA A 16 2.65 8.99 -9.72
N PHE A 17 1.32 8.92 -9.85
CA PHE A 17 0.56 7.70 -9.57
C PHE A 17 0.56 6.68 -10.72
N GLY A 18 1.28 6.95 -11.83
CA GLY A 18 1.43 6.03 -12.96
C GLY A 18 0.12 5.70 -13.69
N ILE A 19 -0.82 6.65 -13.72
CA ILE A 19 -2.11 6.54 -14.39
C ILE A 19 -2.35 7.70 -15.38
N ASP A 20 -1.28 8.31 -15.85
CA ASP A 20 -1.40 9.38 -16.85
C ASP A 20 -2.06 8.89 -18.15
N GLY A 21 -2.77 9.78 -18.83
CA GLY A 21 -3.59 9.43 -20.00
C GLY A 21 -4.95 8.78 -19.69
N THR A 22 -5.26 8.50 -18.41
CA THR A 22 -6.52 7.85 -18.01
C THR A 22 -7.59 8.81 -17.48
N GLN A 23 -7.32 10.11 -17.46
CA GLN A 23 -8.17 11.14 -16.83
C GLN A 23 -9.60 11.19 -17.34
N LYS A 24 -9.84 10.65 -18.54
CA LYS A 24 -11.17 10.63 -19.19
C LYS A 24 -11.78 9.22 -19.28
N ARG A 25 -11.06 8.20 -18.78
CA ARG A 25 -11.54 6.81 -18.82
C ARG A 25 -12.49 6.52 -17.67
N TYR A 26 -13.42 5.63 -17.92
CA TYR A 26 -14.29 5.08 -16.88
C TYR A 26 -13.56 3.95 -16.10
N PRO A 27 -13.93 3.69 -14.84
CA PRO A 27 -13.31 2.63 -14.05
C PRO A 27 -13.29 1.25 -14.72
N ALA A 28 -14.31 0.93 -15.51
CA ALA A 28 -14.39 -0.32 -16.27
C ALA A 28 -13.35 -0.46 -17.38
N GLU A 29 -12.79 0.65 -17.84
CA GLU A 29 -11.76 0.70 -18.89
C GLU A 29 -10.33 0.64 -18.33
N LEU A 30 -10.20 0.59 -16.99
CA LEU A 30 -8.92 0.52 -16.29
C LEU A 30 -8.57 -0.92 -15.91
N SER A 31 -7.29 -1.27 -15.97
CA SER A 31 -6.81 -2.52 -15.37
C SER A 31 -7.01 -2.55 -13.85
N GLY A 32 -6.91 -3.72 -13.22
CA GLY A 32 -6.99 -3.86 -11.76
C GLY A 32 -6.02 -2.94 -11.03
N GLY A 33 -4.75 -2.97 -11.42
CA GLY A 33 -3.71 -2.10 -10.85
C GLY A 33 -3.98 -0.61 -11.07
N MET A 34 -4.45 -0.21 -12.27
CA MET A 34 -4.79 1.19 -12.53
C MET A 34 -5.97 1.67 -11.67
N ARG A 35 -6.97 0.82 -11.42
CA ARG A 35 -8.07 1.14 -10.50
C ARG A 35 -7.57 1.36 -9.07
N GLN A 36 -6.64 0.52 -8.59
CA GLN A 36 -6.04 0.67 -7.26
C GLN A 36 -5.22 1.96 -7.13
N ARG A 37 -4.42 2.27 -8.14
CA ARG A 37 -3.66 3.54 -8.21
C ARG A 37 -4.58 4.76 -8.19
N ALA A 38 -5.68 4.72 -8.94
CA ALA A 38 -6.68 5.79 -8.93
C ALA A 38 -7.41 5.91 -7.58
N ALA A 39 -7.70 4.78 -6.91
CA ALA A 39 -8.29 4.78 -5.57
C ALA A 39 -7.33 5.39 -4.54
N LEU A 40 -6.03 5.05 -4.60
CA LEU A 40 -5.02 5.62 -3.72
C LEU A 40 -4.82 7.13 -3.98
N LEU A 41 -4.78 7.55 -5.25
CA LEU A 41 -4.76 8.97 -5.60
C LEU A 41 -5.96 9.72 -5.01
N ARG A 42 -7.16 9.16 -5.10
CA ARG A 42 -8.36 9.74 -4.49
C ARG A 42 -8.19 9.90 -2.98
N THR A 43 -7.67 8.87 -2.28
CA THR A 43 -7.42 8.93 -0.84
C THR A 43 -6.40 10.02 -0.49
N TYR A 44 -5.32 10.10 -1.24
CA TYR A 44 -4.30 11.15 -1.09
C TYR A 44 -4.88 12.57 -1.27
N MET A 45 -5.73 12.76 -2.29
CA MET A 45 -6.34 14.06 -2.59
C MET A 45 -7.37 14.52 -1.55
N PHE A 46 -7.81 13.65 -0.63
CA PHE A 46 -8.60 14.06 0.52
C PHE A 46 -7.81 14.92 1.52
N GLY A 47 -6.48 14.94 1.43
CA GLY A 47 -5.62 15.84 2.20
C GLY A 47 -5.50 15.47 3.69
N GLY A 48 -5.79 14.25 4.08
CA GLY A 48 -5.55 13.75 5.43
C GLY A 48 -4.05 13.52 5.70
N SER A 49 -3.64 13.60 6.96
CA SER A 49 -2.28 13.26 7.39
C SER A 49 -2.02 11.75 7.43
N VAL A 50 -3.08 10.96 7.49
CA VAL A 50 -3.03 9.48 7.54
C VAL A 50 -4.05 8.91 6.57
N ALA A 51 -3.63 7.94 5.76
CA ALA A 51 -4.52 7.13 4.93
C ALA A 51 -4.82 5.78 5.59
N LEU A 52 -6.08 5.35 5.51
CA LEU A 52 -6.51 4.02 5.93
C LEU A 52 -6.73 3.17 4.68
N LEU A 53 -6.00 2.07 4.57
CA LEU A 53 -6.05 1.16 3.43
C LEU A 53 -6.46 -0.23 3.94
N ASP A 54 -7.65 -0.67 3.53
CA ASP A 54 -8.21 -1.95 3.91
C ASP A 54 -8.11 -2.92 2.72
N GLU A 55 -7.26 -3.95 2.87
CA GLU A 55 -7.02 -5.00 1.85
C GLU A 55 -6.81 -4.47 0.42
N PRO A 56 -5.97 -3.44 0.20
CA PRO A 56 -5.96 -2.73 -1.09
C PRO A 56 -5.47 -3.58 -2.26
N PHE A 57 -4.76 -4.69 -2.03
CA PHE A 57 -4.21 -5.53 -3.08
C PHE A 57 -4.81 -6.94 -3.16
N SER A 58 -5.84 -7.24 -2.34
CA SER A 58 -6.43 -8.57 -2.24
C SER A 58 -7.06 -9.08 -3.55
N ALA A 59 -7.55 -8.18 -4.40
CA ALA A 59 -8.20 -8.52 -5.68
C ALA A 59 -7.24 -8.63 -6.87
N LEU A 60 -5.92 -8.58 -6.63
CA LEU A 60 -4.91 -8.62 -7.70
C LEU A 60 -4.29 -10.02 -7.82
N ASP A 61 -3.94 -10.41 -9.04
CA ASP A 61 -3.12 -11.60 -9.29
C ASP A 61 -1.68 -11.38 -8.79
N THR A 62 -0.94 -12.46 -8.59
CA THR A 62 0.39 -12.46 -7.97
C THR A 62 1.41 -11.53 -8.68
N LEU A 63 1.41 -11.50 -10.02
CA LEU A 63 2.36 -10.68 -10.76
C LEU A 63 2.01 -9.20 -10.63
N THR A 64 0.76 -8.86 -10.86
CA THR A 64 0.23 -7.49 -10.67
C THR A 64 0.43 -7.01 -9.24
N LYS A 65 0.22 -7.89 -8.24
CA LYS A 65 0.44 -7.58 -6.82
C LYS A 65 1.90 -7.19 -6.56
N SER A 66 2.87 -7.94 -7.06
CA SER A 66 4.31 -7.64 -6.89
C SER A 66 4.72 -6.30 -7.52
N GLU A 67 4.16 -5.97 -8.69
CA GLU A 67 4.37 -4.66 -9.33
C GLU A 67 3.74 -3.53 -8.52
N MET A 68 2.55 -3.76 -7.98
CA MET A 68 1.83 -2.79 -7.17
C MET A 68 2.52 -2.52 -5.83
N HIS A 69 3.11 -3.52 -5.19
CA HIS A 69 3.89 -3.34 -3.95
C HIS A 69 5.08 -2.41 -4.18
N ARG A 70 5.84 -2.64 -5.26
CA ARG A 70 6.99 -1.78 -5.61
C ARG A 70 6.54 -0.35 -5.90
N TRP A 71 5.54 -0.21 -6.76
CA TRP A 71 4.96 1.10 -7.06
C TRP A 71 4.46 1.82 -5.80
N TYR A 72 3.79 1.10 -4.90
CA TYR A 72 3.29 1.66 -3.64
C TYR A 72 4.43 2.22 -2.77
N LEU A 73 5.51 1.46 -2.61
CA LEU A 73 6.67 1.92 -1.85
C LEU A 73 7.30 3.18 -2.45
N ASP A 74 7.45 3.23 -3.78
CA ASP A 74 8.02 4.38 -4.50
C ASP A 74 7.13 5.62 -4.32
N VAL A 75 5.81 5.49 -4.50
CA VAL A 75 4.86 6.60 -4.35
C VAL A 75 4.78 7.07 -2.90
N MET A 76 4.74 6.16 -1.91
CA MET A 76 4.69 6.55 -0.50
C MET A 76 5.96 7.29 -0.07
N ASP A 77 7.12 6.93 -0.62
CA ASP A 77 8.36 7.67 -0.37
C ASP A 77 8.32 9.07 -0.97
N GLU A 78 7.72 9.24 -2.14
CA GLU A 78 7.57 10.54 -2.81
C GLU A 78 6.59 11.45 -2.06
N ILE A 79 5.38 10.96 -1.73
CA ILE A 79 4.30 11.78 -1.16
C ILE A 79 4.36 11.92 0.36
N LYS A 80 5.23 11.14 1.04
CA LYS A 80 5.42 11.15 2.51
C LYS A 80 4.12 11.03 3.31
N LEU A 81 3.17 10.22 2.83
CA LEU A 81 1.89 9.99 3.48
C LEU A 81 2.01 8.85 4.49
N SER A 82 1.63 9.10 5.73
CA SER A 82 1.49 8.03 6.72
C SER A 82 0.29 7.15 6.40
N THR A 83 0.45 5.82 6.51
CA THR A 83 -0.63 4.89 6.19
C THR A 83 -0.84 3.87 7.29
N ILE A 84 -2.10 3.55 7.56
CA ILE A 84 -2.50 2.34 8.30
C ILE A 84 -3.02 1.36 7.24
N PHE A 85 -2.35 0.22 7.16
CA PHE A 85 -2.58 -0.78 6.14
C PHE A 85 -3.14 -2.05 6.80
N ILE A 86 -4.34 -2.46 6.43
CA ILE A 86 -4.94 -3.69 6.92
C ILE A 86 -4.78 -4.76 5.85
N THR A 87 -4.20 -5.88 6.21
CA THR A 87 -4.04 -7.04 5.33
C THR A 87 -3.99 -8.34 6.13
N HIS A 88 -4.41 -9.44 5.52
CA HIS A 88 -4.20 -10.78 6.01
C HIS A 88 -2.96 -11.45 5.38
N ASP A 89 -2.29 -10.78 4.45
CA ASP A 89 -1.09 -11.26 3.78
C ASP A 89 0.16 -10.86 4.58
N VAL A 90 0.81 -11.85 5.18
CA VAL A 90 2.01 -11.64 6.02
C VAL A 90 3.16 -11.04 5.22
N ASP A 91 3.32 -11.44 3.96
CA ASP A 91 4.40 -10.94 3.11
C ASP A 91 4.18 -9.46 2.76
N GLU A 92 2.94 -9.05 2.50
CA GLU A 92 2.58 -7.63 2.35
C GLU A 92 2.89 -6.83 3.61
N ALA A 93 2.47 -7.34 4.77
CA ALA A 93 2.70 -6.66 6.04
C ALA A 93 4.20 -6.39 6.28
N ILE A 94 5.06 -7.39 6.04
CA ILE A 94 6.51 -7.25 6.22
C ILE A 94 7.10 -6.30 5.18
N LEU A 95 6.69 -6.43 3.92
CA LEU A 95 7.27 -5.67 2.82
C LEU A 95 6.93 -4.18 2.88
N LEU A 96 5.69 -3.84 3.26
CA LEU A 96 5.13 -2.49 3.08
C LEU A 96 5.16 -1.63 4.35
N SER A 97 5.25 -2.22 5.55
CA SER A 97 5.11 -1.46 6.79
C SER A 97 6.42 -1.28 7.57
N ASP A 98 6.48 -0.29 8.43
CA ASP A 98 7.56 -0.08 9.41
C ASP A 98 7.25 -0.80 10.73
N ARG A 99 5.95 -0.96 11.04
CA ARG A 99 5.44 -1.65 12.22
C ARG A 99 4.23 -2.49 11.85
N ILE A 100 4.16 -3.68 12.43
CA ILE A 100 3.05 -4.62 12.24
C ILE A 100 2.39 -4.83 13.60
N CYS A 101 1.09 -4.54 13.67
CA CYS A 101 0.27 -4.83 14.83
C CYS A 101 -0.56 -6.09 14.55
N LEU A 102 -0.42 -7.12 15.38
CA LEU A 102 -1.21 -8.34 15.26
C LEU A 102 -2.55 -8.18 15.98
N LEU A 103 -3.62 -8.37 15.23
CA LEU A 103 -4.99 -8.28 15.74
C LEU A 103 -5.55 -9.70 15.95
N ARG A 104 -5.95 -10.04 17.19
CA ARG A 104 -6.47 -11.38 17.55
C ARG A 104 -7.69 -11.30 18.45
N GLY A 105 -8.42 -12.41 18.50
CA GLY A 105 -9.55 -12.59 19.41
C GLY A 105 -10.89 -12.07 18.88
N ARG A 106 -11.93 -12.25 19.69
CA ARG A 106 -13.29 -11.74 19.45
C ARG A 106 -13.85 -11.24 20.79
N PRO A 107 -13.94 -9.91 20.99
CA PRO A 107 -13.58 -8.83 20.06
C PRO A 107 -12.09 -8.78 19.76
N GLY A 108 -11.74 -8.25 18.58
CA GLY A 108 -10.34 -8.12 18.12
C GLY A 108 -9.55 -7.15 19.01
N THR A 109 -8.37 -7.57 19.47
CA THR A 109 -7.44 -6.76 20.25
C THR A 109 -6.04 -6.84 19.66
N ILE A 110 -5.26 -5.77 19.78
CA ILE A 110 -3.84 -5.79 19.41
C ILE A 110 -3.09 -6.58 20.47
N THR A 111 -2.50 -7.70 20.07
CA THR A 111 -1.79 -8.60 21.00
C THR A 111 -0.28 -8.43 20.94
N ASP A 112 0.25 -8.02 19.80
CA ASP A 112 1.68 -7.91 19.56
C ASP A 112 1.99 -6.77 18.60
N GLU A 113 3.21 -6.22 18.73
CA GLU A 113 3.79 -5.26 17.80
C GLU A 113 5.16 -5.78 17.34
N ILE A 114 5.40 -5.74 16.04
CA ILE A 114 6.66 -6.15 15.42
C ILE A 114 7.20 -4.99 14.59
N VAL A 115 8.41 -4.55 14.89
CA VAL A 115 9.10 -3.48 14.14
C VAL A 115 9.94 -4.11 13.03
N ILE A 116 9.76 -3.67 11.80
CA ILE A 116 10.58 -4.07 10.66
C ILE A 116 11.75 -3.12 10.55
N ARG A 117 12.96 -3.63 10.76
CA ARG A 117 14.18 -2.83 10.81
C ARG A 117 14.85 -2.59 9.46
N GLU A 118 14.43 -3.32 8.41
CA GLU A 118 14.91 -3.07 7.05
C GLU A 118 14.54 -1.64 6.63
N PRO A 119 15.52 -0.80 6.26
CA PRO A 119 15.26 0.60 5.90
C PRO A 119 14.45 0.73 4.61
N LYS A 120 13.73 1.85 4.47
CA LYS A 120 13.10 2.23 3.20
C LYS A 120 14.03 3.16 2.41
N PRO A 121 14.06 3.07 1.08
CA PRO A 121 13.32 2.12 0.24
C PRO A 121 13.80 0.68 0.45
N ARG A 122 12.85 -0.27 0.51
CA ARG A 122 13.15 -1.70 0.67
C ARG A 122 14.00 -2.21 -0.49
N ARG A 123 15.00 -3.05 -0.20
CA ARG A 123 15.76 -3.75 -1.25
C ARG A 123 14.82 -4.61 -2.10
N ARG A 124 15.10 -4.69 -3.40
CA ARG A 124 14.24 -5.45 -4.34
C ARG A 124 14.16 -6.94 -4.02
N ASP A 125 15.19 -7.47 -3.41
CA ASP A 125 15.35 -8.87 -3.00
C ASP A 125 15.05 -9.12 -1.52
N PHE A 126 14.54 -8.11 -0.80
CA PHE A 126 14.28 -8.22 0.64
C PHE A 126 13.39 -9.42 0.98
N ASN A 127 12.36 -9.68 0.18
CA ASN A 127 11.47 -10.83 0.34
C ASN A 127 12.15 -12.19 0.13
N LEU A 128 13.38 -12.23 -0.39
CA LEU A 128 14.19 -13.44 -0.60
C LEU A 128 15.27 -13.62 0.49
N THR A 129 15.36 -12.70 1.44
CA THR A 129 16.38 -12.72 2.49
C THR A 129 15.98 -13.63 3.67
N GLU A 130 16.98 -14.09 4.40
CA GLU A 130 16.76 -14.84 5.64
C GLU A 130 16.08 -13.97 6.71
N GLU A 131 16.40 -12.69 6.76
CA GLU A 131 15.79 -11.73 7.67
C GLU A 131 14.27 -11.62 7.44
N PHE A 132 13.83 -11.54 6.18
CA PHE A 132 12.41 -11.56 5.84
C PHE A 132 11.73 -12.86 6.32
N LEU A 133 12.38 -14.00 6.13
CA LEU A 133 11.89 -15.29 6.58
C LEU A 133 11.79 -15.36 8.12
N GLN A 134 12.72 -14.74 8.85
CA GLN A 134 12.66 -14.64 10.30
C GLN A 134 11.45 -13.83 10.78
N TYR A 135 11.17 -12.65 10.17
CA TYR A 135 9.95 -11.89 10.44
C TYR A 135 8.69 -12.74 10.16
N LYS A 136 8.66 -13.42 9.03
CA LYS A 136 7.53 -14.27 8.65
C LYS A 136 7.29 -15.38 9.67
N LYS A 137 8.33 -16.10 10.10
CA LYS A 137 8.25 -17.12 11.14
C LYS A 137 7.75 -16.53 12.47
N GLN A 138 8.27 -15.37 12.88
CA GLN A 138 7.87 -14.68 14.10
C GLN A 138 6.37 -14.32 14.08
N ILE A 139 5.88 -13.77 12.98
CA ILE A 139 4.47 -13.40 12.82
C ILE A 139 3.58 -14.63 12.88
N ILE A 140 3.90 -15.67 12.08
CA ILE A 140 3.10 -16.90 12.01
C ILE A 140 3.03 -17.58 13.39
N SER A 141 4.15 -17.66 14.12
CA SER A 141 4.16 -18.28 15.46
C SER A 141 3.30 -17.53 16.47
N LYS A 142 3.13 -16.21 16.29
CA LYS A 142 2.28 -15.38 17.16
C LYS A 142 0.80 -15.39 16.74
N LEU A 143 0.49 -15.76 15.51
CA LEU A 143 -0.89 -15.88 15.01
C LEU A 143 -1.51 -17.25 15.35
N GLN A 144 -0.74 -18.26 15.59
CA GLN A 144 -1.18 -19.60 16.06
C GLN A 144 -1.51 -19.57 17.56
#